data_64847fb424fa01a13322ac906c30c362
#
_entry.id   64847fb424fa01a13322ac906c30c362
#
_cell.length_a   1.000
_cell.length_b   1.000
_cell.length_c   1.000
_cell.angle_alpha   90.00
_cell.angle_beta   90.00
_cell.angle_gamma   90.00
#
_symmetry.space_group_name_H-M   'P 1'
#
loop_
_entity.id
_entity.type
_entity.pdbx_description
1 polymer ?
#
loop_
_entity_poly.entity_id
_entity_poly.type
_entity_poly.pdbx_seq_one_letter_code
_entity_poly.pdbx_strand_id
1 'polypeptide(L)'
;MATRLLTLLALALLAWPWTPAEAQSVGQVFRRVNPSVVVIRTREKDVTARSQGQVVSVSGVGSGVLISPDGKVMTAAHVVHTADEISVEFLSGEVVGARVVASEPQADVSLLQLERVPPGALVAKLGDSDRVQVGDQIFIIGAPYGIGHTLSVGHISGRHKPNTVYSGMSLAEFFQTDAAINQGNSGGPMFSMGGEVIGIVSHIISKSGGFEGLGFVVTSNMARRLLLEQRSFWTGLEGFVLSGELAKVFNLPQPVGLLVQRVAARSPAEGIGLRAGTLKATIEGQTLTVGGDIILQVQGIPLSAENSYERIQERLSRLHSGAEVTIAVLREGRLLELKAKLP
;
A
#
# COMPACT_ATOMS: atom_id res chain seq x y z
N MET A 1 -64.23 12.84 -31.57
CA MET A 1 -63.47 13.61 -30.55
C MET A 1 -62.24 12.84 -29.93
N ALA A 2 -62.39 11.54 -29.68
CA ALA A 2 -61.28 10.73 -29.07
C ALA A 2 -59.97 10.64 -29.90
N THR A 3 -60.10 10.56 -31.23
CA THR A 3 -58.94 10.41 -32.14
C THR A 3 -58.05 11.65 -32.22
N ARG A 4 -58.61 12.87 -32.04
CA ARG A 4 -57.83 14.13 -32.02
C ARG A 4 -57.11 14.36 -30.70
N LEU A 5 -57.64 13.80 -29.59
CA LEU A 5 -56.99 13.89 -28.27
C LEU A 5 -55.75 12.99 -28.20
N LEU A 6 -55.77 11.78 -28.78
CA LEU A 6 -54.65 10.85 -28.85
C LEU A 6 -53.50 11.38 -29.70
N THR A 7 -53.78 12.11 -30.80
CA THR A 7 -52.74 12.71 -31.67
C THR A 7 -52.04 13.89 -30.99
N LEU A 8 -52.74 14.69 -30.19
CA LEU A 8 -52.19 15.79 -29.42
C LEU A 8 -51.30 15.28 -28.22
N LEU A 9 -51.70 14.18 -27.60
CA LEU A 9 -50.86 13.56 -26.54
C LEU A 9 -49.57 12.95 -27.10
N ALA A 10 -49.59 12.34 -28.28
CA ALA A 10 -48.43 11.78 -28.95
C ALA A 10 -47.41 12.87 -29.41
N LEU A 11 -47.94 14.01 -29.87
CA LEU A 11 -47.09 15.18 -30.23
C LEU A 11 -46.47 15.89 -29.01
N ALA A 12 -47.14 15.88 -27.85
CA ALA A 12 -46.59 16.44 -26.61
C ALA A 12 -45.46 15.59 -26.01
N LEU A 13 -45.49 14.25 -26.22
CA LEU A 13 -44.42 13.35 -25.81
C LEU A 13 -43.15 13.48 -26.67
N LEU A 14 -43.25 13.90 -27.94
CA LEU A 14 -42.15 14.14 -28.84
C LEU A 14 -41.48 15.52 -28.62
N ALA A 15 -42.14 16.43 -27.91
CA ALA A 15 -41.61 17.77 -27.61
C ALA A 15 -40.91 17.90 -26.25
N TRP A 16 -40.74 16.77 -25.52
CA TRP A 16 -39.92 16.80 -24.29
C TRP A 16 -38.48 17.09 -24.71
N PRO A 17 -37.87 18.20 -24.23
CA PRO A 17 -36.49 18.49 -24.58
C PRO A 17 -35.63 17.33 -24.05
N TRP A 18 -35.13 16.52 -24.96
CA TRP A 18 -34.02 15.63 -24.66
C TRP A 18 -32.84 16.52 -24.35
N THR A 19 -32.67 16.89 -23.09
CA THR A 19 -31.40 17.39 -22.63
C THR A 19 -30.41 16.20 -22.70
N PRO A 20 -29.43 16.22 -23.59
CA PRO A 20 -28.42 15.18 -23.57
C PRO A 20 -27.83 15.19 -22.16
N ALA A 21 -27.85 14.06 -21.47
CA ALA A 21 -27.09 13.90 -20.25
C ALA A 21 -25.63 14.15 -20.65
N GLU A 22 -25.10 15.35 -20.35
CA GLU A 22 -23.68 15.62 -20.59
C GLU A 22 -22.88 14.58 -19.82
N ALA A 23 -22.26 13.68 -20.55
CA ALA A 23 -21.33 12.73 -19.96
C ALA A 23 -20.24 13.53 -19.24
N GLN A 24 -20.13 13.36 -17.94
CA GLN A 24 -19.19 14.10 -17.11
C GLN A 24 -17.78 13.87 -17.65
N SER A 25 -17.09 14.93 -18.07
CA SER A 25 -15.73 14.79 -18.60
C SER A 25 -14.76 14.39 -17.50
N VAL A 26 -13.69 13.63 -17.87
CA VAL A 26 -12.61 13.27 -16.93
C VAL A 26 -12.07 14.51 -16.21
N GLY A 27 -11.92 15.64 -16.94
CA GLY A 27 -11.43 16.91 -16.36
C GLY A 27 -12.36 17.50 -15.30
N GLN A 28 -13.67 17.33 -15.43
CA GLN A 28 -14.62 17.78 -14.40
C GLN A 28 -14.53 16.91 -13.14
N VAL A 29 -14.47 15.59 -13.31
CA VAL A 29 -14.30 14.64 -12.17
C VAL A 29 -12.96 14.87 -11.50
N PHE A 30 -11.87 14.99 -12.29
CA PHE A 30 -10.54 15.28 -11.78
C PHE A 30 -10.52 16.52 -10.87
N ARG A 31 -11.04 17.66 -11.32
CA ARG A 31 -11.08 18.89 -10.50
C ARG A 31 -11.83 18.70 -9.18
N ARG A 32 -12.89 17.87 -9.19
CA ARG A 32 -13.69 17.58 -8.00
C ARG A 32 -12.96 16.76 -6.99
N VAL A 33 -12.20 15.71 -7.40
CA VAL A 33 -11.58 14.75 -6.48
C VAL A 33 -10.12 15.03 -6.18
N ASN A 34 -9.42 15.79 -7.04
CA ASN A 34 -8.00 16.10 -6.91
C ASN A 34 -7.60 16.67 -5.53
N PRO A 35 -8.39 17.53 -4.85
CA PRO A 35 -8.03 18.01 -3.52
C PRO A 35 -8.00 16.93 -2.41
N SER A 36 -8.47 15.71 -2.68
CA SER A 36 -8.36 14.58 -1.76
C SER A 36 -7.04 13.81 -1.89
N VAL A 37 -6.30 14.04 -2.98
CA VAL A 37 -5.04 13.35 -3.25
C VAL A 37 -3.90 14.12 -2.61
N VAL A 38 -2.93 13.39 -2.08
CA VAL A 38 -1.77 13.95 -1.39
C VAL A 38 -0.48 13.36 -1.92
N VAL A 39 0.59 14.15 -1.84
CA VAL A 39 1.97 13.68 -2.08
C VAL A 39 2.56 13.23 -0.75
N ILE A 40 3.13 12.05 -0.72
CA ILE A 40 3.79 11.49 0.46
C ILE A 40 5.29 11.56 0.24
N ARG A 41 6.00 12.18 1.18
CA ARG A 41 7.46 12.20 1.22
C ARG A 41 7.92 11.45 2.45
N THR A 42 8.89 10.57 2.25
CA THR A 42 9.45 9.74 3.32
C THR A 42 10.94 9.98 3.46
N ARG A 43 11.44 9.75 4.66
CA ARG A 43 12.87 9.58 4.94
C ARG A 43 13.05 8.27 5.68
N GLU A 44 14.05 7.53 5.29
CA GLU A 44 14.42 6.29 5.94
C GLU A 44 15.93 6.18 6.05
N LYS A 45 16.40 5.43 7.05
CA LYS A 45 17.81 5.07 7.18
C LYS A 45 18.05 3.80 6.37
N ASP A 46 19.00 3.82 5.46
CA ASP A 46 19.38 2.65 4.67
C ASP A 46 20.91 2.50 4.65
N VAL A 47 21.34 1.25 4.44
CA VAL A 47 22.73 0.91 4.19
C VAL A 47 22.89 0.74 2.69
N THR A 48 23.56 1.67 2.03
CA THR A 48 23.80 1.56 0.58
C THR A 48 25.14 0.86 0.30
N ALA A 49 25.24 0.19 -0.86
CA ALA A 49 26.51 -0.41 -1.30
C ALA A 49 27.64 0.63 -1.43
N ARG A 50 27.31 1.91 -1.66
CA ARG A 50 28.25 3.02 -1.77
C ARG A 50 28.70 3.57 -0.42
N SER A 51 27.96 3.33 0.65
CA SER A 51 28.24 3.87 1.99
C SER A 51 29.26 3.04 2.79
N GLN A 52 29.80 1.95 2.23
CA GLN A 52 30.75 1.05 2.92
C GLN A 52 30.28 0.64 4.33
N GLY A 53 28.98 0.38 4.48
CA GLY A 53 28.37 0.01 5.76
C GLY A 53 27.93 1.21 6.62
N GLN A 54 28.10 2.45 6.16
CA GLN A 54 27.53 3.61 6.84
C GLN A 54 26.03 3.75 6.55
N VAL A 55 25.27 4.10 7.56
CA VAL A 55 23.85 4.40 7.44
C VAL A 55 23.68 5.78 6.80
N VAL A 56 22.93 5.85 5.71
CA VAL A 56 22.61 7.09 5.00
C VAL A 56 21.11 7.33 5.04
N SER A 57 20.71 8.62 5.00
CA SER A 57 19.30 8.95 4.86
C SER A 57 18.89 8.92 3.39
N VAL A 58 17.86 8.16 3.07
CA VAL A 58 17.27 8.06 1.74
C VAL A 58 15.88 8.68 1.77
N SER A 59 15.56 9.48 0.76
CA SER A 59 14.25 10.10 0.61
C SER A 59 13.43 9.34 -0.42
N GLY A 60 12.16 9.08 -0.11
CA GLY A 60 11.17 8.47 -0.98
C GLY A 60 10.04 9.44 -1.33
N VAL A 61 9.37 9.19 -2.44
CA VAL A 61 8.17 9.92 -2.87
C VAL A 61 7.11 8.92 -3.31
N GLY A 62 5.89 9.12 -2.86
CA GLY A 62 4.71 8.39 -3.26
C GLY A 62 3.48 9.30 -3.24
N SER A 63 2.33 8.69 -3.35
CA SER A 63 1.03 9.35 -3.33
C SER A 63 0.12 8.71 -2.30
N GLY A 64 -0.97 9.40 -1.95
CA GLY A 64 -2.00 8.88 -1.07
C GLY A 64 -3.33 9.56 -1.31
N VAL A 65 -4.36 9.10 -0.62
CA VAL A 65 -5.70 9.67 -0.67
C VAL A 65 -6.29 9.81 0.72
N LEU A 66 -6.77 11.01 1.05
CA LEU A 66 -7.50 11.28 2.31
C LEU A 66 -8.89 10.65 2.23
N ILE A 67 -9.19 9.71 3.15
CA ILE A 67 -10.43 8.91 3.14
C ILE A 67 -11.34 9.18 4.34
N SER A 68 -10.90 10.02 5.27
CA SER A 68 -11.72 10.33 6.45
C SER A 68 -11.44 11.74 6.97
N PRO A 69 -12.45 12.40 7.59
CA PRO A 69 -12.28 13.74 8.14
C PRO A 69 -11.39 13.79 9.38
N ASP A 70 -11.14 12.67 10.04
CA ASP A 70 -10.20 12.52 11.15
C ASP A 70 -8.75 12.30 10.69
N GLY A 71 -8.47 12.39 9.39
CA GLY A 71 -7.12 12.41 8.84
C GLY A 71 -6.52 11.05 8.50
N LYS A 72 -7.35 10.07 8.11
CA LYS A 72 -6.85 8.80 7.59
C LYS A 72 -6.52 8.94 6.11
N VAL A 73 -5.28 8.54 5.74
CA VAL A 73 -4.79 8.53 4.36
C VAL A 73 -4.42 7.10 3.99
N MET A 74 -5.00 6.60 2.89
CA MET A 74 -4.57 5.33 2.28
C MET A 74 -3.41 5.55 1.32
N THR A 75 -2.46 4.61 1.32
CA THR A 75 -1.30 4.59 0.44
C THR A 75 -0.79 3.16 0.24
N ALA A 76 0.27 2.98 -0.56
CA ALA A 76 0.96 1.69 -0.70
C ALA A 76 1.90 1.40 0.48
N ALA A 77 2.02 0.13 0.87
CA ALA A 77 2.87 -0.25 1.99
C ALA A 77 4.35 0.03 1.71
N HIS A 78 4.84 -0.32 0.51
CA HIS A 78 6.24 -0.12 0.15
C HIS A 78 6.69 1.36 0.18
N VAL A 79 5.76 2.32 0.18
CA VAL A 79 6.08 3.76 0.31
C VAL A 79 6.41 4.13 1.75
N VAL A 80 5.74 3.53 2.75
CA VAL A 80 5.75 4.05 4.13
C VAL A 80 6.10 3.03 5.21
N HIS A 81 6.10 1.74 4.90
CA HIS A 81 6.17 0.66 5.91
C HIS A 81 7.41 0.75 6.81
N THR A 82 8.55 1.14 6.23
CA THR A 82 9.84 1.27 6.93
C THR A 82 10.32 2.72 7.04
N ALA A 83 9.47 3.70 6.74
CA ALA A 83 9.84 5.10 6.83
C ALA A 83 10.00 5.56 8.29
N ASP A 84 11.10 6.24 8.59
CA ASP A 84 11.38 6.87 9.89
C ASP A 84 10.58 8.17 10.07
N GLU A 85 10.41 8.92 8.97
CA GLU A 85 9.65 10.16 8.92
C GLU A 85 8.73 10.18 7.70
N ILE A 86 7.50 10.62 7.90
CA ILE A 86 6.48 10.74 6.85
C ILE A 86 5.89 12.13 6.90
N SER A 87 5.93 12.83 5.77
CA SER A 87 5.25 14.09 5.55
C SER A 87 4.28 13.99 4.37
N VAL A 88 3.13 14.62 4.52
CA VAL A 88 2.01 14.59 3.57
C VAL A 88 1.75 16.01 3.09
N GLU A 89 1.90 16.24 1.79
CA GLU A 89 1.71 17.53 1.13
C GLU A 89 0.36 17.52 0.40
N PHE A 90 -0.48 18.49 0.70
CA PHE A 90 -1.79 18.69 0.10
C PHE A 90 -1.71 19.58 -1.15
N LEU A 91 -2.77 19.60 -1.96
CA LEU A 91 -2.89 20.45 -3.14
C LEU A 91 -2.71 21.94 -2.81
N SER A 92 -3.03 22.37 -1.60
CA SER A 92 -2.79 23.74 -1.11
C SER A 92 -1.31 24.08 -0.90
N GLY A 93 -0.41 23.09 -0.98
CA GLY A 93 1.00 23.23 -0.58
C GLY A 93 1.24 23.06 0.92
N GLU A 94 0.20 22.84 1.71
CA GLU A 94 0.34 22.62 3.14
C GLU A 94 0.92 21.23 3.41
N VAL A 95 1.92 21.16 4.30
CA VAL A 95 2.63 19.93 4.68
C VAL A 95 2.29 19.57 6.12
N VAL A 96 1.92 18.31 6.34
CA VAL A 96 1.51 17.78 7.66
C VAL A 96 2.30 16.51 7.95
N GLY A 97 2.72 16.31 9.19
CA GLY A 97 3.31 15.07 9.66
C GLY A 97 2.28 13.94 9.71
N ALA A 98 2.74 12.71 9.51
CA ALA A 98 1.90 11.53 9.58
C ALA A 98 2.63 10.35 10.21
N ARG A 99 1.86 9.38 10.71
CA ARG A 99 2.37 8.10 11.21
C ARG A 99 1.59 6.94 10.62
N VAL A 100 2.24 5.79 10.45
CA VAL A 100 1.55 4.56 10.04
C VAL A 100 0.72 4.03 11.22
N VAL A 101 -0.53 3.67 10.96
CA VAL A 101 -1.44 3.07 11.95
C VAL A 101 -1.88 1.66 11.60
N ALA A 102 -1.83 1.30 10.32
CA ALA A 102 -2.04 -0.06 9.84
C ALA A 102 -1.22 -0.27 8.57
N SER A 103 -0.72 -1.47 8.34
CA SER A 103 0.02 -1.79 7.12
C SER A 103 -0.07 -3.29 6.84
N GLU A 104 -0.31 -3.63 5.57
CA GLU A 104 -0.33 -5.00 5.08
C GLU A 104 0.58 -5.12 3.84
N PRO A 105 1.87 -5.45 4.06
CA PRO A 105 2.84 -5.58 2.96
C PRO A 105 2.48 -6.67 1.95
N GLN A 106 1.78 -7.74 2.37
CA GLN A 106 1.36 -8.82 1.46
C GLN A 106 0.20 -8.42 0.54
N ALA A 107 -0.41 -7.27 0.79
CA ALA A 107 -1.37 -6.64 -0.12
C ALA A 107 -0.89 -5.28 -0.63
N ASP A 108 0.29 -4.85 -0.21
CA ASP A 108 0.88 -3.55 -0.55
C ASP A 108 -0.03 -2.35 -0.25
N VAL A 109 -0.69 -2.36 0.91
CA VAL A 109 -1.52 -1.23 1.37
C VAL A 109 -1.17 -0.81 2.78
N SER A 110 -1.24 0.51 3.05
CA SER A 110 -1.01 1.11 4.36
C SER A 110 -2.01 2.22 4.65
N LEU A 111 -2.25 2.45 5.93
CA LEU A 111 -3.07 3.52 6.47
C LEU A 111 -2.22 4.43 7.32
N LEU A 112 -2.23 5.71 6.97
CA LEU A 112 -1.60 6.76 7.77
C LEU A 112 -2.65 7.48 8.59
N GLN A 113 -2.22 8.00 9.75
CA GLN A 113 -2.93 8.99 10.53
C GLN A 113 -2.15 10.30 10.47
N LEU A 114 -2.80 11.35 9.96
CA LEU A 114 -2.27 12.71 9.96
C LEU A 114 -2.26 13.28 11.38
N GLU A 115 -1.29 14.13 11.71
CA GLU A 115 -1.26 14.90 12.95
C GLU A 115 -2.42 15.90 13.04
N ARG A 116 -2.84 16.45 11.90
CA ARG A 116 -4.01 17.32 11.73
C ARG A 116 -4.51 17.27 10.30
N VAL A 117 -5.76 17.64 10.08
CA VAL A 117 -6.33 17.80 8.74
C VAL A 117 -6.35 19.29 8.39
N PRO A 118 -5.75 19.70 7.24
CA PRO A 118 -5.79 21.09 6.80
C PRO A 118 -7.22 21.58 6.54
N PRO A 119 -7.52 22.86 6.82
CA PRO A 119 -8.81 23.44 6.43
C PRO A 119 -9.05 23.31 4.93
N GLY A 120 -10.24 22.89 4.54
CA GLY A 120 -10.62 22.74 3.13
C GLY A 120 -10.08 21.47 2.44
N ALA A 121 -9.38 20.59 3.16
CA ALA A 121 -9.03 19.27 2.62
C ALA A 121 -10.28 18.46 2.28
N LEU A 122 -10.31 17.88 1.08
CA LEU A 122 -11.43 17.06 0.61
C LEU A 122 -11.20 15.60 1.02
N VAL A 123 -12.27 14.96 1.50
CA VAL A 123 -12.28 13.53 1.78
C VAL A 123 -12.83 12.78 0.57
N ALA A 124 -12.07 11.82 0.04
CA ALA A 124 -12.52 10.97 -1.05
C ALA A 124 -13.48 9.89 -0.54
N LYS A 125 -14.43 9.53 -1.38
CA LYS A 125 -15.33 8.41 -1.13
C LYS A 125 -14.71 7.12 -1.66
N LEU A 126 -14.66 6.07 -0.82
CA LEU A 126 -14.30 4.72 -1.27
C LEU A 126 -15.48 4.11 -2.04
N GLY A 127 -15.22 3.71 -3.27
CA GLY A 127 -16.18 2.99 -4.12
C GLY A 127 -16.17 1.49 -3.84
N ASP A 128 -17.13 0.81 -4.44
CA ASP A 128 -17.27 -0.65 -4.41
C ASP A 128 -16.55 -1.26 -5.63
N SER A 129 -15.36 -1.82 -5.39
CA SER A 129 -14.56 -2.43 -6.46
C SER A 129 -15.17 -3.69 -7.06
N ASP A 130 -16.16 -4.33 -6.39
CA ASP A 130 -16.83 -5.52 -6.95
C ASP A 130 -17.79 -5.16 -8.08
N ARG A 131 -18.16 -3.89 -8.22
CA ARG A 131 -18.99 -3.39 -9.31
C ARG A 131 -18.21 -2.99 -10.56
N VAL A 132 -16.87 -2.94 -10.44
CA VAL A 132 -15.97 -2.53 -11.53
C VAL A 132 -15.74 -3.70 -12.48
N GLN A 133 -15.79 -3.43 -13.78
CA GLN A 133 -15.64 -4.42 -14.84
C GLN A 133 -14.41 -4.14 -15.73
N VAL A 134 -13.91 -5.17 -16.37
CA VAL A 134 -12.89 -5.02 -17.43
C VAL A 134 -13.51 -4.21 -18.58
N GLY A 135 -12.77 -3.20 -19.05
CA GLY A 135 -13.24 -2.23 -20.04
C GLY A 135 -13.74 -0.91 -19.46
N ASP A 136 -13.98 -0.83 -18.14
CA ASP A 136 -14.37 0.43 -17.50
C ASP A 136 -13.28 1.48 -17.62
N GLN A 137 -13.65 2.69 -18.00
CA GLN A 137 -12.75 3.83 -18.00
C GLN A 137 -12.47 4.29 -16.58
N ILE A 138 -11.19 4.53 -16.32
CA ILE A 138 -10.68 4.97 -15.02
C ILE A 138 -9.65 6.09 -15.18
N PHE A 139 -9.31 6.72 -14.07
CA PHE A 139 -8.15 7.60 -14.02
C PHE A 139 -7.41 7.48 -12.69
N ILE A 140 -6.13 7.79 -12.72
CA ILE A 140 -5.22 7.79 -11.58
C ILE A 140 -4.76 9.22 -11.35
N ILE A 141 -4.65 9.63 -10.10
CA ILE A 141 -4.00 10.88 -9.71
C ILE A 141 -2.84 10.52 -8.78
N GLY A 142 -1.67 11.08 -9.08
CA GLY A 142 -0.47 10.83 -8.27
C GLY A 142 0.60 11.90 -8.47
N ALA A 143 1.81 11.58 -8.00
CA ALA A 143 2.96 12.47 -8.03
C ALA A 143 4.16 11.82 -8.73
N PRO A 144 4.06 11.48 -10.04
CA PRO A 144 5.16 10.87 -10.75
C PRO A 144 6.42 11.75 -10.67
N TYR A 145 7.53 11.15 -10.23
CA TYR A 145 8.81 11.82 -10.01
C TYR A 145 8.74 13.06 -9.10
N GLY A 146 7.74 13.11 -8.20
CA GLY A 146 7.51 14.25 -7.31
C GLY A 146 6.71 15.39 -7.92
N ILE A 147 6.23 15.26 -9.17
CA ILE A 147 5.32 16.21 -9.80
C ILE A 147 3.91 15.90 -9.33
N GLY A 148 3.43 16.67 -8.35
CA GLY A 148 2.15 16.43 -7.70
C GLY A 148 0.95 16.59 -8.63
N HIS A 149 -0.12 15.89 -8.30
CA HIS A 149 -1.45 16.02 -8.92
C HIS A 149 -1.49 15.78 -10.44
N THR A 150 -0.67 14.81 -10.91
CA THR A 150 -0.65 14.38 -12.31
C THR A 150 -1.79 13.41 -12.59
N LEU A 151 -2.53 13.67 -13.68
CA LEU A 151 -3.63 12.84 -14.17
C LEU A 151 -3.13 11.80 -15.17
N SER A 152 -3.49 10.54 -14.97
CA SER A 152 -3.31 9.44 -15.93
C SER A 152 -4.65 8.79 -16.21
N VAL A 153 -5.04 8.60 -17.47
CA VAL A 153 -6.34 8.03 -17.87
C VAL A 153 -6.11 6.70 -18.58
N GLY A 154 -6.97 5.73 -18.36
CA GLY A 154 -6.93 4.43 -19.01
C GLY A 154 -8.18 3.62 -18.72
N HIS A 155 -8.05 2.30 -18.82
CA HIS A 155 -9.13 1.35 -18.60
C HIS A 155 -8.70 0.22 -17.68
N ILE A 156 -9.66 -0.47 -17.10
CA ILE A 156 -9.41 -1.75 -16.44
C ILE A 156 -9.15 -2.80 -17.52
N SER A 157 -7.92 -3.33 -17.56
CA SER A 157 -7.48 -4.34 -18.54
C SER A 157 -7.65 -5.76 -18.01
N GLY A 158 -7.77 -5.94 -16.68
CA GLY A 158 -7.93 -7.26 -16.04
C GLY A 158 -8.24 -7.15 -14.55
N ARG A 159 -8.67 -8.27 -13.97
CA ARG A 159 -8.85 -8.46 -12.52
C ARG A 159 -8.20 -9.76 -12.09
N HIS A 160 -7.34 -9.72 -11.10
CA HIS A 160 -6.51 -10.83 -10.68
C HIS A 160 -6.73 -11.14 -9.20
N LYS A 161 -7.00 -12.42 -8.92
CA LYS A 161 -7.14 -12.92 -7.54
C LYS A 161 -5.79 -12.95 -6.82
N PRO A 162 -5.78 -13.01 -5.48
CA PRO A 162 -4.55 -13.21 -4.70
C PRO A 162 -3.70 -14.39 -5.21
N ASN A 163 -2.37 -14.26 -5.15
CA ASN A 163 -1.39 -15.25 -5.60
C ASN A 163 -1.37 -15.59 -7.12
N THR A 164 -2.05 -14.83 -7.97
CA THR A 164 -2.08 -15.14 -9.42
C THR A 164 -1.09 -14.33 -10.25
N VAL A 165 -0.66 -13.17 -9.78
CA VAL A 165 0.26 -12.28 -10.50
C VAL A 165 1.64 -12.23 -9.82
N TYR A 166 1.67 -12.17 -8.50
CA TYR A 166 2.90 -11.98 -7.73
C TYR A 166 2.92 -12.93 -6.52
N SER A 167 3.93 -13.80 -6.45
CA SER A 167 4.08 -14.77 -5.36
C SER A 167 4.37 -14.16 -3.99
N GLY A 168 4.80 -12.89 -3.93
CA GLY A 168 5.06 -12.16 -2.68
C GLY A 168 3.88 -11.36 -2.14
N MET A 169 2.74 -11.30 -2.88
CA MET A 169 1.56 -10.53 -2.51
C MET A 169 0.34 -11.43 -2.38
N SER A 170 0.38 -12.30 -1.37
CA SER A 170 -0.59 -13.38 -1.19
C SER A 170 -2.00 -12.92 -0.83
N LEU A 171 -2.16 -11.70 -0.33
CA LEU A 171 -3.44 -11.13 0.08
C LEU A 171 -4.01 -10.12 -0.91
N ALA A 172 -3.23 -9.71 -1.94
CA ALA A 172 -3.66 -8.68 -2.86
C ALA A 172 -4.59 -9.20 -3.96
N GLU A 173 -5.76 -8.60 -4.09
CA GLU A 173 -6.56 -8.64 -5.30
C GLU A 173 -6.26 -7.40 -6.13
N PHE A 174 -5.91 -7.59 -7.42
CA PHE A 174 -5.47 -6.51 -8.29
C PHE A 174 -6.44 -6.24 -9.43
N PHE A 175 -6.65 -4.96 -9.72
CA PHE A 175 -6.97 -4.51 -11.05
C PHE A 175 -5.69 -4.33 -11.86
N GLN A 176 -5.70 -4.78 -13.11
CA GLN A 176 -4.72 -4.42 -14.11
C GLN A 176 -5.24 -3.24 -14.94
N THR A 177 -4.37 -2.31 -15.31
CA THR A 177 -4.73 -1.12 -16.09
C THR A 177 -3.64 -0.74 -17.10
N ASP A 178 -4.06 -0.10 -18.19
CA ASP A 178 -3.22 0.54 -19.19
C ASP A 178 -2.98 2.04 -18.91
N ALA A 179 -3.58 2.59 -17.86
CA ALA A 179 -3.24 3.94 -17.38
C ALA A 179 -1.77 4.00 -16.97
N ALA A 180 -1.05 5.00 -17.43
CA ALA A 180 0.39 5.13 -17.17
C ALA A 180 0.68 5.26 -15.67
N ILE A 181 1.51 4.36 -15.15
CA ILE A 181 2.01 4.33 -13.77
C ILE A 181 3.53 4.48 -13.81
N ASN A 182 4.06 5.44 -13.06
CA ASN A 182 5.49 5.68 -12.91
C ASN A 182 5.82 5.88 -11.43
N GLN A 183 7.12 5.84 -11.11
CA GLN A 183 7.62 6.07 -9.74
C GLN A 183 7.05 7.37 -9.17
N GLY A 184 6.41 7.29 -7.99
CA GLY A 184 5.70 8.38 -7.35
C GLY A 184 4.18 8.31 -7.46
N ASN A 185 3.61 7.55 -8.42
CA ASN A 185 2.17 7.24 -8.44
C ASN A 185 1.79 6.18 -7.41
N SER A 186 2.75 5.40 -6.91
CA SER A 186 2.55 4.38 -5.88
C SER A 186 1.80 4.95 -4.67
N GLY A 187 0.75 4.25 -4.25
CA GLY A 187 -0.15 4.67 -3.17
C GLY A 187 -1.22 5.68 -3.58
N GLY A 188 -1.14 6.25 -4.79
CA GLY A 188 -2.18 7.14 -5.31
C GLY A 188 -3.49 6.40 -5.62
N PRO A 189 -4.63 7.12 -5.58
CA PRO A 189 -5.93 6.54 -5.88
C PRO A 189 -6.14 6.32 -7.38
N MET A 190 -6.78 5.18 -7.70
CA MET A 190 -7.49 4.98 -8.95
C MET A 190 -8.96 5.34 -8.71
N PHE A 191 -9.49 6.21 -9.55
CA PHE A 191 -10.87 6.67 -9.50
C PHE A 191 -11.72 6.07 -10.63
N SER A 192 -12.98 5.75 -10.31
CA SER A 192 -14.02 5.56 -11.31
C SER A 192 -14.40 6.90 -11.96
N MET A 193 -15.12 6.86 -13.10
CA MET A 193 -15.69 8.05 -13.72
C MET A 193 -16.77 8.71 -12.84
N GLY A 194 -17.25 8.05 -11.79
CA GLY A 194 -18.09 8.65 -10.73
C GLY A 194 -17.29 9.48 -9.72
N GLY A 195 -15.97 9.37 -9.69
CA GLY A 195 -15.09 10.04 -8.72
C GLY A 195 -14.96 9.31 -7.38
N GLU A 196 -15.26 8.02 -7.35
CA GLU A 196 -15.04 7.17 -6.18
C GLU A 196 -13.70 6.44 -6.31
N VAL A 197 -12.96 6.28 -5.21
CA VAL A 197 -11.71 5.52 -5.16
C VAL A 197 -12.04 4.03 -5.28
N ILE A 198 -11.62 3.40 -6.36
CA ILE A 198 -11.84 1.97 -6.62
C ILE A 198 -10.58 1.13 -6.44
N GLY A 199 -9.43 1.78 -6.18
CA GLY A 199 -8.19 1.07 -5.87
C GLY A 199 -7.03 2.00 -5.50
N ILE A 200 -5.94 1.38 -5.03
CA ILE A 200 -4.69 2.04 -4.62
C ILE A 200 -3.56 1.50 -5.50
N VAL A 201 -2.86 2.41 -6.17
CA VAL A 201 -1.75 2.07 -7.09
C VAL A 201 -0.63 1.38 -6.32
N SER A 202 -0.21 0.22 -6.82
CA SER A 202 0.85 -0.58 -6.24
C SER A 202 2.10 -0.55 -7.14
N HIS A 203 2.15 -1.35 -8.18
CA HIS A 203 3.37 -1.55 -8.96
C HIS A 203 3.08 -1.71 -10.46
N ILE A 204 4.15 -1.82 -11.24
CA ILE A 204 4.13 -2.19 -12.67
C ILE A 204 4.91 -3.48 -12.89
N ILE A 205 4.54 -4.23 -13.94
CA ILE A 205 5.40 -5.27 -14.50
C ILE A 205 6.06 -4.69 -15.74
N SER A 206 7.39 -4.68 -15.77
CA SER A 206 8.16 -4.07 -16.83
C SER A 206 9.51 -4.77 -17.03
N LYS A 207 9.96 -4.85 -18.26
CA LYS A 207 11.30 -5.33 -18.63
C LYS A 207 12.31 -4.19 -18.73
N SER A 208 11.87 -3.01 -19.13
CA SER A 208 12.71 -1.81 -19.29
C SER A 208 12.86 -0.98 -18.01
N GLY A 209 12.04 -1.25 -16.98
CA GLY A 209 11.92 -0.44 -15.76
C GLY A 209 10.94 0.73 -15.88
N GLY A 210 10.44 1.05 -17.10
CA GLY A 210 9.38 2.01 -17.34
C GLY A 210 8.02 1.35 -17.54
N PHE A 211 6.94 2.14 -17.63
CA PHE A 211 5.60 1.63 -17.86
C PHE A 211 5.43 1.03 -19.27
N GLU A 212 5.01 -0.21 -19.36
CA GLU A 212 4.80 -0.98 -20.60
C GLU A 212 3.34 -1.44 -20.77
N GLY A 213 2.38 -0.72 -20.21
CA GLY A 213 0.95 -1.06 -20.30
C GLY A 213 0.46 -2.08 -19.26
N LEU A 214 1.29 -2.43 -18.28
CA LEU A 214 0.97 -3.41 -17.24
C LEU A 214 1.09 -2.77 -15.85
N GLY A 215 0.07 -2.02 -15.46
CA GLY A 215 -0.05 -1.43 -14.13
C GLY A 215 -0.97 -2.24 -13.23
N PHE A 216 -0.65 -2.33 -11.94
CA PHE A 216 -1.40 -3.09 -10.94
C PHE A 216 -1.83 -2.19 -9.78
N VAL A 217 -3.10 -2.33 -9.41
CA VAL A 217 -3.79 -1.49 -8.44
C VAL A 217 -4.55 -2.39 -7.49
N VAL A 218 -4.31 -2.28 -6.19
CA VAL A 218 -5.03 -3.06 -5.18
C VAL A 218 -6.48 -2.57 -5.11
N THR A 219 -7.44 -3.48 -5.12
CA THR A 219 -8.87 -3.14 -5.12
C THR A 219 -9.29 -2.44 -3.83
N SER A 220 -10.22 -1.48 -3.92
CA SER A 220 -10.67 -0.69 -2.76
C SER A 220 -11.34 -1.53 -1.68
N ASN A 221 -12.09 -2.58 -2.05
CA ASN A 221 -12.72 -3.48 -1.08
C ASN A 221 -11.67 -4.28 -0.31
N MET A 222 -10.58 -4.72 -0.97
CA MET A 222 -9.47 -5.38 -0.32
C MET A 222 -8.76 -4.43 0.66
N ALA A 223 -8.40 -3.22 0.22
CA ALA A 223 -7.76 -2.21 1.06
C ALA A 223 -8.64 -1.85 2.28
N ARG A 224 -9.95 -1.63 2.08
CA ARG A 224 -10.92 -1.39 3.17
C ARG A 224 -10.93 -2.52 4.17
N ARG A 225 -11.07 -3.76 3.70
CA ARG A 225 -11.13 -4.95 4.56
C ARG A 225 -9.89 -5.07 5.43
N LEU A 226 -8.70 -4.97 4.83
CA LEU A 226 -7.43 -5.15 5.54
C LEU A 226 -7.14 -4.00 6.51
N LEU A 227 -7.32 -2.75 6.07
CA LEU A 227 -6.86 -1.58 6.84
C LEU A 227 -7.90 -1.02 7.82
N LEU A 228 -9.20 -1.13 7.51
CA LEU A 228 -10.26 -0.52 8.32
C LEU A 228 -11.08 -1.54 9.11
N GLU A 229 -11.33 -2.74 8.55
CA GLU A 229 -12.17 -3.76 9.19
C GLU A 229 -11.34 -4.75 10.01
N GLN A 230 -10.30 -5.33 9.41
CA GLN A 230 -9.40 -6.30 10.08
C GLN A 230 -8.29 -5.62 10.89
N ARG A 231 -7.97 -4.36 10.61
CA ARG A 231 -6.95 -3.54 11.27
C ARG A 231 -5.58 -4.22 11.26
N SER A 232 -5.07 -4.52 10.04
CA SER A 232 -3.73 -5.09 9.87
C SER A 232 -2.68 -4.35 10.69
N PHE A 233 -1.91 -5.11 11.45
CA PHE A 233 -0.96 -4.56 12.40
C PHE A 233 0.31 -4.05 11.69
N TRP A 234 0.69 -2.79 11.94
CA TRP A 234 1.96 -2.26 11.46
C TRP A 234 3.11 -2.70 12.35
N THR A 235 4.12 -3.34 11.78
CA THR A 235 5.33 -3.77 12.50
C THR A 235 6.48 -2.79 12.35
N GLY A 236 6.58 -2.08 11.21
CA GLY A 236 7.75 -1.28 10.82
C GLY A 236 8.97 -2.13 10.49
N LEU A 237 8.75 -3.39 10.11
CA LEU A 237 9.78 -4.37 9.82
C LEU A 237 9.75 -4.74 8.33
N GLU A 238 10.89 -4.64 7.65
CA GLU A 238 11.13 -5.30 6.38
C GLU A 238 12.05 -6.50 6.58
N GLY A 239 11.62 -7.66 6.07
CA GLY A 239 12.37 -8.89 6.19
C GLY A 239 12.48 -9.64 4.88
N PHE A 240 13.52 -10.47 4.76
CA PHE A 240 13.73 -11.37 3.64
C PHE A 240 13.64 -12.82 4.13
N VAL A 241 12.80 -13.63 3.47
CA VAL A 241 12.62 -15.04 3.82
C VAL A 241 13.84 -15.85 3.40
N LEU A 242 14.55 -16.41 4.37
CA LEU A 242 15.63 -17.37 4.17
C LEU A 242 15.04 -18.78 4.15
N SER A 243 15.22 -19.49 3.04
CA SER A 243 14.80 -20.89 2.87
C SER A 243 15.76 -21.64 1.94
N GLY A 244 15.66 -22.96 1.86
CA GLY A 244 16.49 -23.78 0.97
C GLY A 244 18.00 -23.56 1.18
N GLU A 245 18.73 -23.23 0.13
CA GLU A 245 20.19 -23.01 0.19
C GLU A 245 20.55 -21.78 1.06
N LEU A 246 19.76 -20.71 1.00
CA LEU A 246 19.99 -19.54 1.85
C LEU A 246 19.88 -19.88 3.35
N ALA A 247 18.92 -20.74 3.74
CA ALA A 247 18.84 -21.18 5.13
C ALA A 247 20.09 -21.94 5.59
N LYS A 248 20.69 -22.73 4.70
CA LYS A 248 21.96 -23.45 4.97
C LYS A 248 23.15 -22.49 5.07
N VAL A 249 23.27 -21.55 4.12
CA VAL A 249 24.35 -20.53 4.12
C VAL A 249 24.35 -19.73 5.42
N PHE A 250 23.18 -19.41 5.96
CA PHE A 250 23.03 -18.70 7.23
C PHE A 250 23.02 -19.62 8.47
N ASN A 251 23.29 -20.93 8.32
CA ASN A 251 23.30 -21.91 9.40
C ASN A 251 22.04 -21.85 10.28
N LEU A 252 20.85 -21.76 9.66
CA LEU A 252 19.62 -21.71 10.41
C LEU A 252 19.35 -23.04 11.14
N PRO A 253 18.88 -23.02 12.40
CA PRO A 253 18.50 -24.22 13.14
C PRO A 253 17.19 -24.84 12.67
N GLN A 254 16.52 -24.24 11.69
CA GLN A 254 15.23 -24.65 11.11
C GLN A 254 15.19 -24.28 9.60
N PRO A 255 14.27 -24.90 8.81
CA PRO A 255 14.23 -24.72 7.35
C PRO A 255 13.95 -23.31 6.88
N VAL A 256 13.29 -22.46 7.69
CA VAL A 256 12.86 -21.12 7.31
C VAL A 256 13.15 -20.12 8.42
N GLY A 257 13.64 -18.94 8.05
CA GLY A 257 13.77 -17.77 8.94
C GLY A 257 13.51 -16.49 8.17
N LEU A 258 13.27 -15.38 8.88
CA LEU A 258 13.09 -14.05 8.30
C LEU A 258 14.28 -13.17 8.70
N LEU A 259 15.18 -12.90 7.73
CA LEU A 259 16.30 -11.98 7.92
C LEU A 259 15.79 -10.55 7.96
N VAL A 260 16.03 -9.85 9.06
CA VAL A 260 15.62 -8.46 9.26
C VAL A 260 16.46 -7.55 8.38
N GLN A 261 15.85 -6.94 7.38
CA GLN A 261 16.49 -6.04 6.43
C GLN A 261 16.49 -4.60 6.95
N ARG A 262 15.33 -4.14 7.41
CA ARG A 262 15.10 -2.78 7.95
C ARG A 262 14.16 -2.80 9.13
N VAL A 263 14.33 -1.81 9.99
CA VAL A 263 13.45 -1.53 11.14
C VAL A 263 13.21 -0.03 11.16
N ALA A 264 11.96 0.38 11.03
CA ALA A 264 11.58 1.79 11.11
C ALA A 264 11.78 2.33 12.53
N ALA A 265 12.23 3.55 12.64
CA ALA A 265 12.33 4.23 13.94
C ALA A 265 10.94 4.37 14.59
N ARG A 266 10.89 4.24 15.91
CA ARG A 266 9.66 4.34 16.72
C ARG A 266 8.58 3.30 16.36
N SER A 267 8.98 2.24 15.63
CA SER A 267 8.08 1.13 15.31
C SER A 267 7.99 0.09 16.43
N PRO A 268 6.96 -0.77 16.42
CA PRO A 268 6.90 -1.93 17.32
C PRO A 268 8.12 -2.86 17.19
N ALA A 269 8.67 -3.03 15.97
CA ALA A 269 9.88 -3.82 15.75
C ALA A 269 11.11 -3.23 16.46
N GLU A 270 11.28 -1.91 16.42
CA GLU A 270 12.34 -1.23 17.20
C GLU A 270 12.09 -1.38 18.70
N GLY A 271 10.84 -1.18 19.12
CA GLY A 271 10.44 -1.24 20.54
C GLY A 271 10.69 -2.62 21.17
N ILE A 272 10.58 -3.72 20.42
CA ILE A 272 10.93 -5.08 20.90
C ILE A 272 12.45 -5.36 20.84
N GLY A 273 13.23 -4.46 20.26
CA GLY A 273 14.69 -4.56 20.19
C GLY A 273 15.21 -5.39 19.01
N LEU A 274 14.42 -5.52 17.91
CA LEU A 274 14.89 -6.10 16.66
C LEU A 274 15.98 -5.22 16.03
N ARG A 275 16.99 -5.86 15.44
CA ARG A 275 18.13 -5.20 14.80
C ARG A 275 18.12 -5.46 13.30
N ALA A 276 18.17 -4.38 12.52
CA ALA A 276 18.34 -4.45 11.07
C ALA A 276 19.76 -4.86 10.68
N GLY A 277 19.92 -5.34 9.46
CA GLY A 277 21.23 -5.56 8.87
C GLY A 277 22.01 -4.25 8.66
N THR A 278 23.32 -4.36 8.60
CA THR A 278 24.25 -3.22 8.48
C THR A 278 25.20 -3.31 7.29
N LEU A 279 25.18 -4.43 6.56
CA LEU A 279 26.08 -4.67 5.43
C LEU A 279 25.29 -5.22 4.24
N LYS A 280 25.38 -4.60 3.06
CA LYS A 280 24.82 -5.16 1.81
C LYS A 280 25.77 -6.21 1.25
N ALA A 281 25.25 -7.40 1.00
CA ALA A 281 25.97 -8.52 0.39
C ALA A 281 25.10 -9.17 -0.69
N THR A 282 25.74 -9.68 -1.76
CA THR A 282 25.05 -10.51 -2.76
C THR A 282 25.35 -11.96 -2.46
N ILE A 283 24.31 -12.74 -2.14
CA ILE A 283 24.38 -14.15 -1.75
C ILE A 283 23.38 -14.90 -2.61
N GLU A 284 23.84 -15.95 -3.31
CA GLU A 284 22.98 -16.74 -4.24
C GLU A 284 22.19 -15.84 -5.22
N GLY A 285 22.84 -14.77 -5.75
CA GLY A 285 22.21 -13.83 -6.68
C GLY A 285 21.24 -12.84 -6.05
N GLN A 286 21.00 -12.91 -4.74
CA GLN A 286 20.13 -11.99 -3.98
C GLN A 286 20.95 -10.93 -3.28
N THR A 287 20.58 -9.66 -3.43
CA THR A 287 21.19 -8.56 -2.68
C THR A 287 20.45 -8.40 -1.35
N LEU A 288 21.13 -8.74 -0.26
CA LEU A 288 20.59 -8.76 1.10
C LEU A 288 21.35 -7.76 1.98
N THR A 289 20.65 -7.22 2.99
CA THR A 289 21.29 -6.47 4.08
C THR A 289 21.51 -7.44 5.24
N VAL A 290 22.76 -7.87 5.46
CA VAL A 290 23.15 -8.88 6.44
C VAL A 290 23.68 -8.26 7.74
N GLY A 291 23.84 -9.11 8.80
CA GLY A 291 24.27 -8.68 10.14
C GLY A 291 23.14 -8.29 11.08
N GLY A 292 21.89 -8.31 10.59
CA GLY A 292 20.70 -8.16 11.41
C GLY A 292 20.24 -9.47 12.05
N ASP A 293 19.15 -9.39 12.82
CA ASP A 293 18.50 -10.55 13.40
C ASP A 293 17.89 -11.46 12.33
N ILE A 294 17.78 -12.75 12.63
CA ILE A 294 16.95 -13.66 11.86
C ILE A 294 15.84 -14.13 12.78
N ILE A 295 14.59 -13.74 12.47
CA ILE A 295 13.43 -14.17 13.23
C ILE A 295 13.15 -15.64 12.89
N LEU A 296 12.98 -16.45 13.91
CA LEU A 296 12.71 -17.88 13.80
C LEU A 296 11.28 -18.22 14.22
N GLN A 297 10.76 -17.55 15.27
CA GLN A 297 9.43 -17.78 15.81
C GLN A 297 8.80 -16.46 16.27
N VAL A 298 7.48 -16.38 16.18
CA VAL A 298 6.68 -15.29 16.76
C VAL A 298 5.58 -15.94 17.62
N GLN A 299 5.46 -15.54 18.89
CA GLN A 299 4.48 -16.08 19.84
C GLN A 299 4.51 -17.62 19.91
N GLY A 300 5.70 -18.23 19.86
CA GLY A 300 5.89 -19.67 19.86
C GLY A 300 5.55 -20.37 18.55
N ILE A 301 5.13 -19.64 17.51
CA ILE A 301 4.84 -20.21 16.18
C ILE A 301 6.11 -20.12 15.33
N PRO A 302 6.73 -21.27 14.94
CA PRO A 302 7.88 -21.27 14.05
C PRO A 302 7.51 -20.74 12.65
N LEU A 303 8.40 -19.95 12.03
CA LEU A 303 8.20 -19.48 10.64
C LEU A 303 8.24 -20.63 9.63
N SER A 304 8.80 -21.77 9.99
CA SER A 304 8.78 -23.01 9.20
C SER A 304 7.46 -23.79 9.27
N ALA A 305 6.53 -23.40 10.14
CA ALA A 305 5.23 -24.08 10.24
C ALA A 305 4.36 -23.73 9.02
N GLU A 306 3.53 -24.67 8.62
CA GLU A 306 2.53 -24.45 7.57
C GLU A 306 1.58 -23.33 7.97
N ASN A 307 1.27 -22.42 7.01
CA ASN A 307 0.44 -21.22 7.21
C ASN A 307 0.92 -20.37 8.41
N SER A 308 2.24 -20.30 8.61
CA SER A 308 2.83 -19.57 9.75
C SER A 308 2.40 -18.10 9.80
N TYR A 309 2.35 -17.44 8.63
CA TYR A 309 1.95 -16.04 8.56
C TYR A 309 0.52 -15.80 9.06
N GLU A 310 -0.44 -16.55 8.54
CA GLU A 310 -1.86 -16.45 8.93
C GLU A 310 -2.05 -16.77 10.42
N ARG A 311 -1.37 -17.81 10.90
CA ARG A 311 -1.41 -18.21 12.32
C ARG A 311 -0.82 -17.16 13.25
N ILE A 312 0.27 -16.50 12.82
CA ILE A 312 0.90 -15.42 13.58
C ILE A 312 -0.03 -14.18 13.58
N GLN A 313 -0.58 -13.81 12.43
CA GLN A 313 -1.55 -12.72 12.31
C GLN A 313 -2.79 -12.97 13.20
N GLU A 314 -3.37 -14.15 13.15
CA GLU A 314 -4.50 -14.50 14.00
C GLU A 314 -4.13 -14.44 15.50
N ARG A 315 -2.93 -14.91 15.87
CA ARG A 315 -2.46 -14.86 17.26
C ARG A 315 -2.27 -13.44 17.73
N LEU A 316 -1.64 -12.59 16.92
CA LEU A 316 -1.38 -11.18 17.24
C LEU A 316 -2.69 -10.36 17.29
N SER A 317 -3.64 -10.60 16.38
CA SER A 317 -4.92 -9.88 16.35
C SER A 317 -5.81 -10.12 17.58
N ARG A 318 -5.60 -11.22 18.31
CA ARG A 318 -6.30 -11.56 19.56
C ARG A 318 -5.68 -10.92 20.79
N LEU A 319 -4.49 -10.31 20.65
CA LEU A 319 -3.83 -9.66 21.77
C LEU A 319 -4.44 -8.28 22.03
N HIS A 320 -4.53 -7.92 23.29
CA HIS A 320 -4.95 -6.59 23.74
C HIS A 320 -3.73 -5.70 24.00
N SER A 321 -3.95 -4.38 24.06
CA SER A 321 -2.91 -3.44 24.48
C SER A 321 -2.32 -3.86 25.83
N GLY A 322 -1.00 -3.80 25.95
CA GLY A 322 -0.24 -4.26 27.11
C GLY A 322 0.07 -5.77 27.16
N ALA A 323 -0.46 -6.58 26.22
CA ALA A 323 -0.11 -8.00 26.13
C ALA A 323 1.35 -8.17 25.72
N GLU A 324 2.02 -9.20 26.25
CA GLU A 324 3.40 -9.52 25.92
C GLU A 324 3.49 -10.20 24.54
N VAL A 325 4.37 -9.67 23.69
CA VAL A 325 4.78 -10.30 22.41
C VAL A 325 6.17 -10.89 22.60
N THR A 326 6.35 -12.14 22.18
CA THR A 326 7.61 -12.86 22.21
C THR A 326 8.09 -13.19 20.81
N ILE A 327 9.37 -12.94 20.52
CA ILE A 327 10.00 -13.24 19.23
C ILE A 327 11.31 -13.98 19.51
N ALA A 328 11.47 -15.18 18.96
CA ALA A 328 12.74 -15.89 19.00
C ALA A 328 13.58 -15.52 17.77
N VAL A 329 14.79 -15.07 17.99
CA VAL A 329 15.73 -14.63 16.95
C VAL A 329 17.07 -15.34 17.04
N LEU A 330 17.73 -15.48 15.89
CA LEU A 330 19.14 -15.81 15.81
C LEU A 330 19.91 -14.48 15.59
N ARG A 331 20.73 -14.08 16.59
CA ARG A 331 21.57 -12.88 16.58
C ARG A 331 23.02 -13.26 16.80
N GLU A 332 23.89 -12.95 15.87
CA GLU A 332 25.32 -13.27 15.97
C GLU A 332 25.60 -14.76 16.33
N GLY A 333 24.82 -15.68 15.73
CA GLY A 333 24.91 -17.12 15.99
C GLY A 333 24.29 -17.59 17.32
N ARG A 334 23.68 -16.72 18.10
CA ARG A 334 23.03 -17.05 19.39
C ARG A 334 21.52 -16.97 19.28
N LEU A 335 20.84 -17.93 19.88
CA LEU A 335 19.38 -17.89 20.04
C LEU A 335 19.03 -16.97 21.21
N LEU A 336 18.17 -16.01 20.94
CA LEU A 336 17.66 -15.04 21.92
C LEU A 336 16.13 -14.99 21.85
N GLU A 337 15.51 -14.75 22.99
CA GLU A 337 14.08 -14.42 23.08
C GLU A 337 13.92 -12.94 23.40
N LEU A 338 13.30 -12.20 22.49
CA LEU A 338 12.95 -10.79 22.67
C LEU A 338 11.52 -10.71 23.15
N LYS A 339 11.25 -9.76 24.10
CA LYS A 339 9.93 -9.54 24.68
C LYS A 339 9.61 -8.07 24.74
N ALA A 340 8.39 -7.70 24.34
CA ALA A 340 7.85 -6.37 24.55
C ALA A 340 6.34 -6.42 24.77
N LYS A 341 5.79 -5.34 25.34
CA LYS A 341 4.35 -5.16 25.44
C LYS A 341 3.84 -4.44 24.20
N LEU A 342 2.69 -4.91 23.69
CA LEU A 342 1.96 -4.19 22.65
C LEU A 342 1.57 -2.79 23.15
N PRO A 343 1.69 -1.74 22.33
CA PRO A 343 1.29 -0.40 22.67
C PRO A 343 -0.23 -0.27 22.93
#